data_fe540416fffa0e7eb0230f8b9a909468
#
_entry.id   fe540416fffa0e7eb0230f8b9a909468
#
_cell.length_a   1.000
_cell.length_b   1.000
_cell.length_c   1.000
_cell.angle_alpha   90.00
_cell.angle_beta   90.00
_cell.angle_gamma   90.00
#
_symmetry.space_group_name_H-M   'P 1'
#
loop_
_entity.id
_entity.type
_entity.pdbx_description
1 polymer ?
#
loop_
_entity_poly.entity_id
_entity_poly.type
_entity_poly.pdbx_seq_one_letter_code
_entity_poly.pdbx_strand_id
1 'polypeptide(L)' 'MAYQHTNSKGITYYLNSKQVTLRGGKVQTIYYFSKDQRPEATDLPSDREVNENPRNGFLTVKRK' A
#
# COMPACT_ATOMS: atom_id res chain seq x y z
N MET A 1 -6.54 -3.21 12.08
CA MET A 1 -7.27 -2.14 11.38
C MET A 1 -6.48 -1.69 10.17
N ALA A 2 -7.17 -1.20 9.15
CA ALA A 2 -6.49 -0.79 7.92
C ALA A 2 -5.92 0.61 8.05
N TYR A 3 -4.70 0.79 7.54
CA TYR A 3 -4.09 2.10 7.44
C TYR A 3 -4.76 2.89 6.31
N GLN A 4 -5.08 4.14 6.57
CA GLN A 4 -5.66 5.03 5.58
C GLN A 4 -4.75 6.23 5.38
N HIS A 5 -4.73 6.74 4.16
CA HIS A 5 -3.97 7.94 3.86
C HIS A 5 -4.74 8.78 2.84
N THR A 6 -4.94 10.05 3.15
CA THR A 6 -5.57 10.99 2.22
C THR A 6 -4.47 11.75 1.50
N ASN A 7 -4.48 11.70 0.17
CA ASN A 7 -3.47 12.38 -0.62
C ASN A 7 -3.78 13.87 -0.75
N SER A 8 -2.90 14.59 -1.45
CA SER A 8 -3.04 16.04 -1.62
C SER A 8 -4.27 16.45 -2.42
N LYS A 9 -4.88 15.50 -3.16
CA LYS A 9 -6.08 15.75 -3.94
C LYS A 9 -7.35 15.45 -3.16
N GLY A 10 -7.24 15.06 -1.89
CA GLY A 10 -8.39 14.76 -1.04
C GLY A 10 -8.95 13.37 -1.23
N ILE A 11 -8.24 12.47 -1.89
CA ILE A 11 -8.68 11.11 -2.10
C ILE A 11 -8.09 10.21 -1.01
N THR A 12 -8.96 9.48 -0.33
CA THR A 12 -8.53 8.54 0.72
C THR A 12 -8.24 7.17 0.12
N TYR A 13 -7.06 6.63 0.45
CA TYR A 13 -6.65 5.30 0.02
C TYR A 13 -6.45 4.42 1.24
N TYR A 14 -6.70 3.14 1.05
CA TYR A 14 -6.50 2.12 2.10
C TYR A 14 -5.32 1.26 1.73
N LEU A 15 -4.48 0.98 2.72
CA LEU A 15 -3.31 0.12 2.51
C LEU A 15 -3.72 -1.34 2.55
N ASN A 16 -3.27 -2.09 1.56
CA ASN A 16 -3.52 -3.52 1.47
C ASN A 16 -2.21 -4.25 1.36
N SER A 17 -2.21 -5.53 1.73
CA SER A 17 -1.07 -6.39 1.52
C SER A 17 -1.50 -7.64 0.77
N LYS A 18 -0.57 -8.21 0.00
CA LYS A 18 -0.83 -9.40 -0.78
C LYS A 18 0.45 -10.21 -0.87
N GLN A 19 0.33 -11.53 -0.75
CA GLN A 19 1.45 -12.42 -0.93
C GLN A 19 1.46 -12.93 -2.37
N VAL A 20 2.63 -12.82 -3.01
CA VAL A 20 2.82 -13.31 -4.38
C VAL A 20 3.95 -14.32 -4.38
N THR A 21 3.80 -15.35 -5.21
CA THR A 21 4.84 -16.36 -5.37
C THR A 21 5.73 -15.97 -6.54
N LEU A 22 7.02 -15.81 -6.25
CA LEU A 22 8.01 -15.46 -7.27
C LEU A 22 8.54 -16.73 -7.92
N ARG A 23 9.29 -16.54 -9.01
CA ARG A 23 10.02 -17.64 -9.63
C ARG A 23 10.93 -18.30 -8.60
N GLY A 24 10.98 -19.64 -8.64
CA GLY A 24 11.75 -20.39 -7.69
C GLY A 24 11.05 -20.69 -6.38
N GLY A 25 9.76 -20.38 -6.28
CA GLY A 25 8.95 -20.72 -5.12
C GLY A 25 9.07 -19.77 -3.94
N LYS A 26 9.71 -18.63 -4.11
CA LYS A 26 9.81 -17.64 -3.04
C LYS A 26 8.51 -16.86 -2.93
N VAL A 27 8.08 -16.62 -1.69
CA VAL A 27 6.88 -15.82 -1.41
C VAL A 27 7.31 -14.43 -0.98
N GLN A 28 6.71 -13.42 -1.60
CA GLN A 28 6.97 -12.03 -1.28
C GLN A 28 5.67 -11.33 -0.90
N THR A 29 5.72 -10.51 0.15
CA THR A 29 4.59 -9.67 0.52
C THR A 29 4.74 -8.32 -0.14
N ILE A 30 3.71 -7.92 -0.89
CA ILE A 30 3.67 -6.59 -1.51
C ILE A 30 2.57 -5.77 -0.87
N TYR A 31 2.74 -4.47 -0.91
CA TYR A 31 1.77 -3.52 -0.37
C TYR A 31 1.28 -2.63 -1.49
N TYR A 32 -0.01 -2.29 -1.45
CA TYR A 32 -0.59 -1.43 -2.44
C TYR A 32 -1.75 -0.64 -1.83
N PHE A 33 -2.11 0.45 -2.48
CA PHE A 33 -3.22 1.29 -2.04
C PHE A 33 -4.40 1.13 -2.99
N SER A 34 -5.60 1.18 -2.42
CA SER A 34 -6.82 1.16 -3.20
C SER A 34 -7.81 2.16 -2.63
N LYS A 35 -8.73 2.60 -3.47
CA LYS A 35 -9.81 3.50 -3.02
C LYS A 35 -10.86 2.76 -2.23
N ASP A 36 -10.90 1.45 -2.35
CA ASP A 36 -11.88 0.62 -1.68
C ASP A 36 -11.23 -0.11 -0.51
N GLN A 37 -12.00 -0.29 0.55
CA GLN A 37 -11.56 -1.13 1.66
C GLN A 37 -11.72 -2.59 1.25
N ARG A 38 -10.64 -3.34 1.31
CA ARG A 38 -10.61 -4.75 0.89
C ARG A 38 -10.29 -5.66 2.05
N PRO A 39 -10.59 -6.96 1.91
CA PRO A 39 -10.23 -7.92 2.97
C PRO A 39 -8.74 -7.99 3.26
N GLU A 40 -7.89 -7.64 2.29
CA GLU A 40 -6.44 -7.62 2.48
C GLU A 40 -5.95 -6.36 3.19
N ALA A 41 -6.83 -5.47 3.61
CA ALA A 41 -6.44 -4.22 4.27
C ALA A 41 -5.60 -4.50 5.51
N THR A 42 -4.52 -3.74 5.69
CA THR A 42 -3.55 -3.95 6.75
C THR A 42 -3.01 -2.62 7.24
N ASP A 43 -2.31 -2.66 8.37
CA ASP A 43 -1.64 -1.49 8.92
C ASP A 43 -0.32 -1.25 8.21
N LEU A 44 0.16 0.00 8.27
CA LEU A 44 1.45 0.35 7.70
C LEU A 44 2.57 -0.21 8.58
N PRO A 45 3.46 -1.05 8.01
CA PRO A 45 4.59 -1.56 8.76
C PRO A 45 5.57 -0.46 9.16
N SER A 46 6.26 -0.64 10.27
CA SER A 46 7.19 0.36 10.78
C SER A 46 8.41 0.57 9.88
N ASP A 47 8.75 -0.43 9.08
CA ASP A 47 9.89 -0.36 8.16
C ASP A 47 9.49 0.13 6.75
N ARG A 48 8.27 0.60 6.61
CA ARG A 48 7.76 1.09 5.33
C ARG A 48 7.27 2.51 5.47
N GLU A 49 7.24 3.23 4.36
CA GLU A 49 6.72 4.59 4.34
C GLU A 49 5.86 4.79 3.11
N VAL A 50 4.95 5.76 3.22
CA VAL A 50 4.05 6.12 2.14
C VAL A 50 4.71 7.20 1.30
N ASN A 51 4.67 7.03 -0.02
CA ASN A 51 5.18 8.01 -0.96
C ASN A 51 4.07 8.40 -1.92
N GLU A 52 3.84 9.69 -2.10
CA GLU A 52 2.83 10.19 -3.01
C GLU A 52 3.49 10.66 -4.28
N ASN A 53 2.94 10.24 -5.43
CA ASN A 53 3.39 10.71 -6.73
C ASN A 53 2.79 12.09 -6.98
N PRO A 54 3.60 13.16 -7.11
CA PRO A 54 3.07 14.52 -7.28
C PRO A 54 2.34 14.73 -8.61
N ARG A 55 2.55 13.85 -9.58
CA ARG A 55 1.91 14.01 -10.88
C ARG A 55 0.44 13.61 -10.87
N ASN A 56 0.13 12.49 -10.23
CA ASN A 56 -1.23 11.95 -10.25
C ASN A 56 -1.81 11.72 -8.87
N GLY A 57 -1.05 11.98 -7.80
CA GLY A 57 -1.51 11.78 -6.44
C GLY A 57 -1.60 10.33 -6.02
N PHE A 58 -1.04 9.41 -6.80
CA PHE A 58 -1.07 7.99 -6.50
C PHE A 58 -0.11 7.68 -5.36
N LEU A 59 -0.55 6.83 -4.44
CA LEU A 59 0.24 6.46 -3.28
C LEU A 59 0.95 5.14 -3.51
N THR A 60 2.20 5.08 -3.07
CA THR A 60 2.98 3.85 -3.10
C THR A 60 3.64 3.63 -1.75
N VAL A 61 4.01 2.39 -1.47
CA VAL A 61 4.72 2.02 -0.25
C VAL A 61 6.12 1.61 -0.62
N LYS A 62 7.10 2.17 0.07
CA LYS A 62 8.48 1.79 -0.16
C LYS A 62 9.19 1.55 1.16
N ARG A 63 10.30 0.86 1.10
CA ARG A 63 11.11 0.57 2.27
C ARG A 63 11.83 1.83 2.73
N LYS A 64 11.84 2.03 4.03
CA LYS A 64 12.60 3.13 4.62
C LYS A 64 14.10 2.93 4.46
#